data_589d85d161a6589d3262206099e8c701
#
_entry.id   589d85d161a6589d3262206099e8c701
#
_cell.length_a   1.000
_cell.length_b   1.000
_cell.length_c   1.000
_cell.angle_alpha   90.00
_cell.angle_beta   90.00
_cell.angle_gamma   90.00
#
_symmetry.space_group_name_H-M   'P 1'
#
loop_
_entity.id
_entity.type
_entity.pdbx_description
1 polymer ?
#
loop_
_entity_poly.entity_id
_entity_poly.type
_entity_poly.pdbx_seq_one_letter_code
_entity_poly.pdbx_strand_id
1 'polypeptide(L)'
;MIVPCPLSDIRIFYLSGYWEYRTYKANRLPSLTLNLTPAKYYRYITQRYDSNEDMDVYREQQMFSASGGLSIKQNLDWTGGTFYIDSELDFMRNFGDSKSTQYSSIPVRVGYQQSLLGYNAFRWDRKIEPLKYEKVKKQFIYNTEMVSEEAVTYFFALAMAQADYRLAEENVASSDTLYSIGLQRHKIAAISRADLLTLQLDKVNAHNTLQNAQIALKRAMFSLASFLNLDKNTVIELDIPGRPTGKMIPVDDALMRAKENNPTFLEQRQNVLEAEQNVDKTKKESRFNASFNASVGFNQVADKLGDAYRHPLQQDLVSVSVSIPLIDWGVRKGKYNMARNNLNVVRIAARQEELSVEEEVIMTVNDFNIQQSLIASAEEALDLAVMAYEQTRQRFIIGKADVNSLTLSLNRQQEAQKNYISALQNYWLNYYKIRKLTLHDFESGFSLADKFDFNTGIYR
;
A
#
# COMPACT_ATOMS: atom_id res chain seq x y z
N MET A 1 -14.50 18.76 -4.56
CA MET A 1 -14.55 17.30 -4.37
C MET A 1 -13.48 16.71 -5.28
N ILE A 2 -12.37 16.24 -4.72
CA ILE A 2 -11.29 15.63 -5.51
C ILE A 2 -11.83 14.28 -5.97
N VAL A 3 -12.10 14.14 -7.27
CA VAL A 3 -12.48 12.84 -7.84
C VAL A 3 -11.26 11.93 -7.71
N PRO A 4 -11.38 10.75 -7.11
CA PRO A 4 -10.25 9.87 -6.90
C PRO A 4 -9.71 9.38 -8.26
N CYS A 5 -8.54 9.88 -8.62
CA CYS A 5 -7.71 9.24 -9.63
C CYS A 5 -6.90 8.15 -8.91
N PRO A 6 -6.81 6.92 -9.38
CA PRO A 6 -6.04 5.86 -8.73
C PRO A 6 -4.61 6.27 -8.36
N LEU A 7 -3.99 7.11 -9.17
CA LEU A 7 -2.65 7.66 -8.91
C LEU A 7 -2.59 8.65 -7.73
N SER A 8 -3.68 9.38 -7.43
CA SER A 8 -3.70 10.32 -6.30
C SER A 8 -3.67 9.59 -4.96
N ASP A 9 -4.39 8.48 -4.84
CA ASP A 9 -4.45 7.68 -3.63
C ASP A 9 -3.10 7.01 -3.34
N ILE A 10 -2.42 6.53 -4.37
CA ILE A 10 -1.07 5.94 -4.29
C ILE A 10 -0.07 6.97 -3.77
N ARG A 11 -0.15 8.22 -4.25
CA ARG A 11 0.70 9.32 -3.78
C ARG A 11 0.44 9.66 -2.31
N ILE A 12 -0.81 9.70 -1.88
CA ILE A 12 -1.18 9.97 -0.48
C ILE A 12 -0.64 8.87 0.44
N PHE A 13 -0.74 7.61 0.02
CA PHE A 13 -0.18 6.48 0.76
C PHE A 13 1.35 6.59 0.92
N TYR A 14 2.07 6.93 -0.17
CA TYR A 14 3.52 7.18 -0.10
C TYR A 14 3.86 8.31 0.87
N LEU A 15 3.15 9.45 0.80
CA LEU A 15 3.37 10.60 1.68
C LEU A 15 3.14 10.24 3.16
N SER A 16 2.15 9.40 3.46
CA SER A 16 1.93 8.89 4.82
C SER A 16 3.16 8.15 5.36
N GLY A 17 3.70 7.20 4.60
CA GLY A 17 4.91 6.48 5.00
C GLY A 17 6.17 7.34 5.05
N TYR A 18 6.29 8.36 4.18
CA TYR A 18 7.36 9.35 4.26
C TYR A 18 7.32 10.14 5.57
N TRP A 19 6.13 10.60 5.98
CA TRP A 19 5.95 11.34 7.23
C TRP A 19 6.15 10.44 8.45
N GLU A 20 5.75 9.17 8.40
CA GLU A 20 6.03 8.19 9.45
C GLU A 20 7.54 8.04 9.67
N TYR A 21 8.30 7.83 8.61
CA TYR A 21 9.76 7.73 8.70
C TYR A 21 10.43 9.05 9.14
N ARG A 22 9.91 10.20 8.72
CA ARG A 22 10.40 11.50 9.16
C ARG A 22 10.12 11.73 10.64
N THR A 23 8.95 11.32 11.12
CA THR A 23 8.58 11.34 12.54
C THR A 23 9.50 10.44 13.36
N TYR A 24 9.78 9.23 12.88
CA TYR A 24 10.76 8.34 13.50
C TYR A 24 12.14 9.02 13.64
N LYS A 25 12.64 9.67 12.58
CA LYS A 25 13.91 10.42 12.64
C LYS A 25 13.87 11.57 13.64
N ALA A 26 12.76 12.31 13.66
CA ALA A 26 12.57 13.45 14.56
C ALA A 26 12.50 13.01 16.03
N ASN A 27 11.87 11.88 16.34
CA ASN A 27 11.80 11.32 17.69
C ASN A 27 13.17 10.91 18.28
N ARG A 28 14.20 10.90 17.46
CA ARG A 28 15.59 10.63 17.86
C ARG A 28 16.39 11.89 18.14
N LEU A 29 15.80 13.06 17.94
CA LEU A 29 16.38 14.34 18.28
C LEU A 29 15.92 14.78 19.67
N PRO A 30 16.67 15.68 20.35
CA PRO A 30 16.21 16.25 21.60
C PRO A 30 14.84 16.92 21.45
N SER A 31 13.91 16.58 22.34
CA SER A 31 12.61 17.25 22.41
C SER A 31 12.59 18.27 23.54
N LEU A 32 12.13 19.49 23.27
CA LEU A 32 11.88 20.52 24.29
C LEU A 32 10.38 20.61 24.54
N THR A 33 9.97 20.43 25.78
CA THR A 33 8.57 20.48 26.21
C THR A 33 8.38 21.50 27.29
N LEU A 34 7.39 22.36 27.16
CA LEU A 34 6.91 23.25 28.22
C LEU A 34 5.69 22.60 28.87
N ASN A 35 5.79 22.29 30.15
CA ASN A 35 4.72 21.76 30.99
C ASN A 35 4.18 22.88 31.87
N LEU A 36 2.88 23.12 31.80
CA LEU A 36 2.20 24.12 32.60
C LEU A 36 1.04 23.49 33.35
N THR A 37 0.98 23.75 34.66
CA THR A 37 -0.19 23.46 35.50
C THR A 37 -0.64 24.79 36.10
N PRO A 38 -1.45 25.59 35.38
CA PRO A 38 -1.76 26.97 35.80
C PRO A 38 -2.59 27.05 37.09
N ALA A 39 -3.35 26.03 37.40
CA ALA A 39 -4.16 26.01 38.61
C ALA A 39 -4.44 24.58 39.09
N LYS A 40 -4.11 24.31 40.32
CA LYS A 40 -4.47 23.07 41.02
C LYS A 40 -4.90 23.44 42.43
N TYR A 41 -6.17 23.20 42.76
CA TYR A 41 -6.69 23.40 44.11
C TYR A 41 -7.14 22.08 44.69
N TYR A 42 -6.82 21.83 45.95
CA TYR A 42 -7.30 20.69 46.68
C TYR A 42 -7.56 21.01 48.14
N ARG A 43 -8.56 20.35 48.67
CA ARG A 43 -8.98 20.41 50.06
C ARG A 43 -9.25 18.98 50.52
N TYR A 44 -8.51 18.55 51.53
CA TYR A 44 -8.68 17.23 52.11
C TYR A 44 -8.23 17.20 53.58
N ILE A 45 -8.69 16.24 54.34
CA ILE A 45 -8.24 15.99 55.70
C ILE A 45 -7.12 14.96 55.64
N THR A 46 -5.97 15.29 56.22
CA THR A 46 -4.82 14.39 56.31
C THR A 46 -4.32 14.28 57.74
N GLN A 47 -3.83 13.11 58.09
CA GLN A 47 -3.16 12.85 59.35
C GLN A 47 -1.76 13.51 59.31
N ARG A 48 -1.44 14.29 60.33
CA ARG A 48 -0.13 14.91 60.52
C ARG A 48 0.29 14.81 61.94
N TYR A 49 1.55 14.51 62.18
CA TYR A 49 2.15 14.54 63.49
C TYR A 49 2.24 15.98 64.00
N ASP A 50 1.69 16.22 65.20
CA ASP A 50 1.80 17.48 65.92
C ASP A 50 2.87 17.34 67.01
N SER A 51 3.97 18.06 66.86
CA SER A 51 5.10 18.00 67.79
C SER A 51 4.79 18.60 69.16
N ASN A 52 3.72 19.40 69.32
CA ASN A 52 3.32 19.97 70.61
C ASN A 52 2.48 19.01 71.42
N GLU A 53 1.73 18.16 70.77
CA GLU A 53 0.83 17.17 71.41
C GLU A 53 1.44 15.76 71.39
N ASP A 54 2.59 15.58 70.76
CA ASP A 54 3.30 14.30 70.55
C ASP A 54 2.40 13.19 69.99
N MET A 55 1.45 13.57 69.12
CA MET A 55 0.46 12.66 68.53
C MET A 55 0.10 13.04 67.10
N ASP A 56 -0.44 12.05 66.34
CA ASP A 56 -1.00 12.28 65.02
C ASP A 56 -2.42 12.87 65.14
N VAL A 57 -2.61 14.06 64.56
CA VAL A 57 -3.90 14.75 64.50
C VAL A 57 -4.37 14.88 63.04
N TYR A 58 -5.69 14.79 62.87
CA TYR A 58 -6.32 15.03 61.56
C TYR A 58 -6.51 16.53 61.34
N ARG A 59 -5.84 17.08 60.32
CA ARG A 59 -5.95 18.51 59.97
C ARG A 59 -6.48 18.67 58.56
N GLU A 60 -7.33 19.66 58.37
CA GLU A 60 -7.77 20.08 57.05
C GLU A 60 -6.65 20.80 56.34
N GLN A 61 -6.31 20.32 55.17
CA GLN A 61 -5.32 20.95 54.28
C GLN A 61 -6.04 21.55 53.08
N GLN A 62 -5.91 22.85 52.90
CA GLN A 62 -6.40 23.59 51.74
C GLN A 62 -5.20 24.21 51.03
N MET A 63 -4.96 23.89 49.77
CA MET A 63 -3.82 24.36 49.03
C MET A 63 -4.15 24.66 47.58
N PHE A 64 -3.66 25.79 47.13
CA PHE A 64 -3.57 26.13 45.72
C PHE A 64 -2.12 26.02 45.25
N SER A 65 -1.92 25.39 44.11
CA SER A 65 -0.59 25.34 43.47
C SER A 65 -0.69 25.64 41.97
N ALA A 66 0.37 26.21 41.47
CA ALA A 66 0.58 26.41 40.04
C ALA A 66 2.04 26.07 39.71
N SER A 67 2.29 25.37 38.60
CA SER A 67 3.63 25.01 38.22
C SER A 67 3.89 25.24 36.73
N GLY A 68 5.14 25.54 36.40
CA GLY A 68 5.63 25.65 35.05
C GLY A 68 7.05 25.10 34.93
N GLY A 69 7.30 24.28 33.92
CA GLY A 69 8.61 23.67 33.74
C GLY A 69 8.97 23.42 32.28
N LEU A 70 10.24 23.55 32.00
CA LEU A 70 10.86 23.18 30.72
C LEU A 70 11.59 21.86 30.86
N SER A 71 11.37 20.94 29.94
CA SER A 71 12.03 19.63 29.91
C SER A 71 12.61 19.37 28.54
N ILE A 72 13.92 19.11 28.48
CA ILE A 72 14.60 18.59 27.30
C ILE A 72 14.85 17.11 27.53
N LYS A 73 14.42 16.27 26.58
CA LYS A 73 14.61 14.81 26.64
C LYS A 73 15.29 14.31 25.38
N GLN A 74 16.31 13.45 25.56
CA GLN A 74 17.02 12.78 24.48
C GLN A 74 17.09 11.28 24.75
N ASN A 75 16.53 10.51 23.83
CA ASN A 75 16.63 9.07 23.86
C ASN A 75 17.96 8.59 23.28
N LEU A 76 18.59 7.59 23.90
CA LEU A 76 19.85 7.00 23.48
C LEU A 76 19.62 5.59 22.92
N ASP A 77 19.79 5.41 21.61
CA ASP A 77 19.51 4.14 20.91
C ASP A 77 20.33 2.95 21.43
N TRP A 78 21.58 3.18 21.77
CA TRP A 78 22.52 2.11 22.13
C TRP A 78 22.30 1.57 23.53
N THR A 79 21.91 2.40 24.48
CA THR A 79 21.57 1.99 25.85
C THR A 79 20.09 1.69 26.05
N GLY A 80 19.21 2.37 25.29
CA GLY A 80 17.76 2.37 25.52
C GLY A 80 17.35 3.26 26.69
N GLY A 81 18.25 4.13 27.17
CA GLY A 81 18.00 5.10 28.24
C GLY A 81 17.60 6.46 27.68
N THR A 82 17.16 7.33 28.59
CA THR A 82 16.77 8.70 28.30
C THR A 82 17.59 9.66 29.15
N PHE A 83 18.27 10.58 28.48
CA PHE A 83 18.91 11.73 29.10
C PHE A 83 17.91 12.89 29.17
N TYR A 84 17.87 13.62 30.27
CA TYR A 84 16.96 14.73 30.41
C TYR A 84 17.59 15.92 31.13
N ILE A 85 17.12 17.12 30.79
CA ILE A 85 17.41 18.37 31.43
C ILE A 85 16.12 19.05 31.77
N ASP A 86 15.84 19.30 33.04
CA ASP A 86 14.61 19.93 33.51
C ASP A 86 14.91 21.26 34.22
N SER A 87 13.97 22.19 34.07
CA SER A 87 13.90 23.42 34.88
C SER A 87 12.43 23.60 35.25
N GLU A 88 12.15 23.81 36.56
CA GLU A 88 10.80 23.87 37.08
C GLU A 88 10.65 24.98 38.12
N LEU A 89 9.50 25.62 38.12
CA LEU A 89 9.07 26.59 39.10
C LEU A 89 7.66 26.23 39.56
N ASP A 90 7.51 26.03 40.88
CA ASP A 90 6.22 25.76 41.54
C ASP A 90 5.87 26.93 42.42
N PHE A 91 4.61 27.31 42.39
CA PHE A 91 3.96 28.23 43.32
C PHE A 91 3.00 27.46 44.18
N MET A 92 3.02 27.67 45.49
CA MET A 92 2.14 27.02 46.47
C MET A 92 1.62 28.03 47.46
N ARG A 93 0.31 28.01 47.67
CA ARG A 93 -0.38 28.80 48.69
C ARG A 93 -1.27 27.92 49.54
N ASN A 94 -0.99 27.88 50.84
CA ASN A 94 -1.77 27.20 51.85
C ASN A 94 -2.80 28.15 52.46
N PHE A 95 -4.03 27.68 52.67
CA PHE A 95 -5.15 28.45 53.22
C PHE A 95 -5.62 27.96 54.58
N GLY A 96 -5.04 26.89 55.11
CA GLY A 96 -5.40 26.33 56.41
C GLY A 96 -4.99 27.20 57.59
N ASP A 97 -4.87 26.60 58.78
CA ASP A 97 -4.53 27.30 60.06
C ASP A 97 -3.20 28.05 59.94
N SER A 98 -2.24 27.56 59.18
CA SER A 98 -0.98 28.20 58.89
C SER A 98 -0.99 28.68 57.43
N LYS A 99 -1.39 29.93 57.19
CA LYS A 99 -1.34 30.55 55.85
C LYS A 99 0.10 30.78 55.42
N SER A 100 0.52 30.21 54.32
CA SER A 100 1.86 30.41 53.77
C SER A 100 1.80 30.49 52.24
N THR A 101 2.75 31.27 51.69
CA THR A 101 2.97 31.32 50.23
C THR A 101 4.43 30.96 50.04
N GLN A 102 4.69 30.01 49.16
CA GLN A 102 6.02 29.50 48.89
C GLN A 102 6.23 29.31 47.39
N TYR A 103 7.45 29.53 46.95
CA TYR A 103 7.95 29.28 45.62
C TYR A 103 9.04 28.21 45.75
N SER A 104 8.89 27.13 44.98
CA SER A 104 9.91 26.10 44.82
C SER A 104 10.48 26.18 43.42
N SER A 105 11.79 26.29 43.28
CA SER A 105 12.46 26.29 41.99
C SER A 105 13.44 25.14 41.88
N ILE A 106 13.49 24.58 40.67
CA ILE A 106 14.59 23.74 40.20
C ILE A 106 15.19 24.49 39.00
N PRO A 107 16.23 25.36 39.23
CA PRO A 107 16.79 26.16 38.14
C PRO A 107 17.35 25.31 37.01
N VAL A 108 18.01 24.21 37.32
CA VAL A 108 18.49 23.20 36.38
C VAL A 108 18.65 21.85 37.07
N ARG A 109 18.19 20.80 36.44
CA ARG A 109 18.46 19.42 36.83
C ARG A 109 18.79 18.62 35.58
N VAL A 110 19.91 17.92 35.60
CA VAL A 110 20.37 17.04 34.54
C VAL A 110 20.26 15.60 35.05
N GLY A 111 19.70 14.73 34.29
CA GLY A 111 19.54 13.37 34.74
C GLY A 111 19.56 12.35 33.58
N TYR A 112 19.71 11.10 33.99
CA TYR A 112 19.72 9.94 33.12
C TYR A 112 18.87 8.82 33.72
N GLN A 113 17.97 8.30 32.91
CA GLN A 113 17.11 7.19 33.28
C GLN A 113 17.37 6.02 32.35
N GLN A 114 17.57 4.82 32.89
CA GLN A 114 17.91 3.60 32.16
C GLN A 114 17.14 2.41 32.71
N SER A 115 16.47 1.65 31.84
CA SER A 115 16.04 0.31 32.18
C SER A 115 17.23 -0.64 32.06
N LEU A 116 17.65 -1.22 33.18
CA LEU A 116 18.76 -2.17 33.23
C LEU A 116 18.25 -3.55 32.79
N LEU A 117 18.94 -4.19 31.82
CA LEU A 117 18.58 -5.51 31.29
C LEU A 117 17.18 -5.58 30.66
N GLY A 118 16.52 -4.44 30.49
CA GLY A 118 15.20 -4.34 29.89
C GLY A 118 15.19 -4.44 28.36
N TYR A 119 14.01 -4.41 27.82
CA TYR A 119 13.78 -4.32 26.39
C TYR A 119 14.21 -2.92 25.87
N ASN A 120 15.01 -2.90 24.81
CA ASN A 120 15.42 -1.66 24.15
C ASN A 120 14.64 -1.49 22.84
N ALA A 121 13.57 -0.67 22.86
CA ALA A 121 12.74 -0.38 21.70
C ALA A 121 13.54 0.32 20.59
N PHE A 122 14.36 1.31 20.93
CA PHE A 122 15.12 2.11 19.96
C PHE A 122 16.07 1.29 19.08
N ARG A 123 16.62 0.21 19.65
CA ARG A 123 17.49 -0.72 18.90
C ARG A 123 16.69 -1.50 17.81
N TRP A 124 15.44 -1.85 18.09
CA TRP A 124 14.57 -2.53 17.14
C TRP A 124 14.02 -1.57 16.10
N ASP A 125 13.56 -0.39 16.53
CA ASP A 125 13.06 0.65 15.63
C ASP A 125 14.16 1.08 14.61
N ARG A 126 15.43 1.10 15.04
CA ARG A 126 16.56 1.34 14.13
C ARG A 126 16.69 0.31 13.02
N LYS A 127 16.23 -0.93 13.24
CA LYS A 127 16.26 -1.98 12.22
C LYS A 127 15.00 -2.00 11.37
N ILE A 128 13.85 -1.74 11.99
CA ILE A 128 12.53 -1.92 11.37
C ILE A 128 12.13 -0.69 10.56
N GLU A 129 12.29 0.52 11.11
CA GLU A 129 11.78 1.73 10.47
C GLU A 129 12.43 2.08 9.11
N PRO A 130 13.75 1.92 8.90
CA PRO A 130 14.32 2.08 7.56
C PRO A 130 13.79 1.06 6.55
N LEU A 131 13.56 -0.20 7.00
CA LEU A 131 13.00 -1.25 6.16
C LEU A 131 11.55 -0.95 5.75
N LYS A 132 10.73 -0.46 6.68
CA LYS A 132 9.37 0.03 6.40
C LYS A 132 9.37 1.11 5.33
N TYR A 133 10.28 2.09 5.45
CA TYR A 133 10.36 3.18 4.50
C TYR A 133 10.80 2.72 3.11
N GLU A 134 11.77 1.79 3.02
CA GLU A 134 12.16 1.16 1.75
C GLU A 134 10.98 0.37 1.13
N LYS A 135 10.23 -0.35 1.96
CA LYS A 135 9.00 -1.03 1.51
C LYS A 135 7.99 -0.03 0.93
N VAL A 136 7.74 1.09 1.62
CA VAL A 136 6.80 2.12 1.15
C VAL A 136 7.20 2.69 -0.22
N LYS A 137 8.49 2.93 -0.45
CA LYS A 137 8.99 3.40 -1.75
C LYS A 137 8.73 2.38 -2.86
N LYS A 138 9.05 1.12 -2.61
CA LYS A 138 8.83 0.05 -3.60
C LYS A 138 7.35 -0.24 -3.80
N GLN A 139 6.53 -0.16 -2.74
CA GLN A 139 5.08 -0.32 -2.81
C GLN A 139 4.42 0.78 -3.66
N PHE A 140 4.94 2.00 -3.59
CA PHE A 140 4.47 3.08 -4.45
C PHE A 140 4.63 2.73 -5.94
N ILE A 141 5.81 2.25 -6.32
CA ILE A 141 6.10 1.86 -7.71
C ILE A 141 5.25 0.65 -8.11
N TYR A 142 5.15 -0.36 -7.24
CA TYR A 142 4.32 -1.53 -7.44
C TYR A 142 2.86 -1.17 -7.70
N ASN A 143 2.30 -0.27 -6.89
CA ASN A 143 0.92 0.20 -7.05
C ASN A 143 0.74 1.03 -8.34
N THR A 144 1.75 1.78 -8.77
CA THR A 144 1.72 2.53 -10.04
C THR A 144 1.69 1.57 -11.23
N GLU A 145 2.49 0.51 -11.21
CA GLU A 145 2.46 -0.53 -12.25
C GLU A 145 1.15 -1.35 -12.22
N MET A 146 0.55 -1.53 -11.05
CA MET A 146 -0.77 -2.15 -10.93
C MET A 146 -1.85 -1.31 -11.63
N VAL A 147 -1.81 0.02 -11.50
CA VAL A 147 -2.70 0.92 -12.25
C VAL A 147 -2.44 0.85 -13.75
N SER A 148 -1.18 0.69 -14.16
CA SER A 148 -0.82 0.51 -15.57
C SER A 148 -1.35 -0.81 -16.14
N GLU A 149 -1.28 -1.90 -15.38
CA GLU A 149 -1.88 -3.20 -15.74
C GLU A 149 -3.41 -3.08 -15.87
N GLU A 150 -4.06 -2.37 -14.96
CA GLU A 150 -5.50 -2.11 -15.01
C GLU A 150 -5.88 -1.24 -16.22
N ALA A 151 -5.08 -0.23 -16.55
CA ALA A 151 -5.26 0.61 -17.73
C ALA A 151 -5.24 -0.22 -19.02
N VAL A 152 -4.33 -1.18 -19.13
CA VAL A 152 -4.27 -2.12 -20.27
C VAL A 152 -5.56 -2.92 -20.39
N THR A 153 -6.13 -3.35 -19.26
CA THR A 153 -7.41 -4.09 -19.27
C THR A 153 -8.54 -3.25 -19.84
N TYR A 154 -8.70 -1.99 -19.41
CA TYR A 154 -9.72 -1.09 -19.94
C TYR A 154 -9.46 -0.71 -21.40
N PHE A 155 -8.21 -0.49 -21.78
CA PHE A 155 -7.81 -0.19 -23.15
C PHE A 155 -8.22 -1.31 -24.11
N PHE A 156 -7.86 -2.56 -23.82
CA PHE A 156 -8.15 -3.67 -24.71
C PHE A 156 -9.64 -4.07 -24.67
N ALA A 157 -10.35 -3.84 -23.55
CA ALA A 157 -11.79 -4.00 -23.50
C ALA A 157 -12.49 -3.04 -24.49
N LEU A 158 -12.02 -1.79 -24.58
CA LEU A 158 -12.54 -0.84 -25.56
C LEU A 158 -12.10 -1.20 -27.00
N ALA A 159 -10.83 -1.60 -27.19
CA ALA A 159 -10.33 -2.04 -28.50
C ALA A 159 -11.14 -3.21 -29.08
N MET A 160 -11.46 -4.20 -28.24
CA MET A 160 -12.31 -5.32 -28.60
C MET A 160 -13.72 -4.86 -28.99
N ALA A 161 -14.33 -3.96 -28.18
CA ALA A 161 -15.68 -3.45 -28.45
C ALA A 161 -15.73 -2.59 -29.73
N GLN A 162 -14.66 -1.85 -30.06
CA GLN A 162 -14.54 -1.10 -31.32
C GLN A 162 -14.41 -2.04 -32.52
N ALA A 163 -13.63 -3.10 -32.39
CA ALA A 163 -13.48 -4.11 -33.43
C ALA A 163 -14.79 -4.87 -33.69
N ASP A 164 -15.47 -5.31 -32.61
CA ASP A 164 -16.77 -5.99 -32.71
C ASP A 164 -17.84 -5.07 -33.33
N TYR A 165 -17.83 -3.77 -33.02
CA TYR A 165 -18.77 -2.81 -33.60
C TYR A 165 -18.54 -2.63 -35.12
N ARG A 166 -17.30 -2.40 -35.56
CA ARG A 166 -16.94 -2.28 -36.99
C ARG A 166 -17.34 -3.54 -37.76
N LEU A 167 -17.00 -4.70 -37.22
CA LEU A 167 -17.33 -5.97 -37.84
C LEU A 167 -18.84 -6.20 -37.94
N ALA A 168 -19.61 -5.77 -36.92
CA ALA A 168 -21.07 -5.83 -36.93
C ALA A 168 -21.69 -4.89 -37.99
N GLU A 169 -21.14 -3.67 -38.17
CA GLU A 169 -21.56 -2.76 -39.25
C GLU A 169 -21.35 -3.37 -40.65
N GLU A 170 -20.15 -3.92 -40.91
CA GLU A 170 -19.83 -4.61 -42.15
C GLU A 170 -20.74 -5.82 -42.39
N ASN A 171 -21.04 -6.58 -41.33
CA ASN A 171 -21.91 -7.75 -41.39
C ASN A 171 -23.35 -7.38 -41.74
N VAL A 172 -23.90 -6.28 -41.19
CA VAL A 172 -25.24 -5.78 -41.56
C VAL A 172 -25.28 -5.44 -43.05
N ALA A 173 -24.32 -4.66 -43.57
CA ALA A 173 -24.26 -4.29 -44.98
C ALA A 173 -24.12 -5.51 -45.89
N SER A 174 -23.32 -6.50 -45.49
CA SER A 174 -23.16 -7.77 -46.20
C SER A 174 -24.45 -8.60 -46.19
N SER A 175 -25.06 -8.77 -45.00
CA SER A 175 -26.30 -9.61 -44.85
C SER A 175 -27.48 -9.02 -45.62
N ASP A 176 -27.64 -7.70 -45.65
CA ASP A 176 -28.65 -7.01 -46.45
C ASP A 176 -28.48 -7.27 -47.96
N THR A 177 -27.24 -7.20 -48.44
CA THR A 177 -26.85 -7.48 -49.83
C THR A 177 -27.16 -8.96 -50.16
N LEU A 178 -26.70 -9.87 -49.31
CA LEU A 178 -26.87 -11.31 -49.50
C LEU A 178 -28.33 -11.73 -49.48
N TYR A 179 -29.13 -11.15 -48.60
CA TYR A 179 -30.58 -11.39 -48.60
C TYR A 179 -31.26 -10.89 -49.90
N SER A 180 -30.87 -9.71 -50.39
CA SER A 180 -31.42 -9.20 -51.67
C SER A 180 -31.04 -10.08 -52.87
N ILE A 181 -29.80 -10.59 -52.93
CA ILE A 181 -29.36 -11.56 -53.94
C ILE A 181 -30.10 -12.87 -53.79
N GLY A 182 -30.33 -13.35 -52.56
CA GLY A 182 -31.11 -14.53 -52.25
C GLY A 182 -32.54 -14.43 -52.74
N LEU A 183 -33.21 -13.29 -52.56
CA LEU A 183 -34.56 -13.03 -53.08
C LEU A 183 -34.63 -13.14 -54.61
N GLN A 184 -33.65 -12.58 -55.34
CA GLN A 184 -33.60 -12.67 -56.78
C GLN A 184 -33.36 -14.10 -57.23
N ARG A 185 -32.50 -14.85 -56.58
CA ARG A 185 -32.21 -16.25 -56.91
C ARG A 185 -33.37 -17.18 -56.60
N HIS A 186 -34.12 -16.93 -55.53
CA HIS A 186 -35.29 -17.69 -55.20
C HIS A 186 -36.42 -17.54 -56.29
N LYS A 187 -36.56 -16.30 -56.84
CA LYS A 187 -37.53 -16.06 -57.94
C LYS A 187 -37.25 -16.88 -59.19
N ILE A 188 -36.01 -17.24 -59.43
CA ILE A 188 -35.59 -18.08 -60.57
C ILE A 188 -35.36 -19.56 -60.18
N ALA A 189 -35.83 -19.96 -58.97
CA ALA A 189 -35.67 -21.30 -58.41
C ALA A 189 -34.22 -21.78 -58.26
N ALA A 190 -33.22 -20.85 -58.16
CA ALA A 190 -31.81 -21.17 -58.02
C ALA A 190 -31.40 -21.45 -56.56
N ILE A 191 -32.20 -21.09 -55.55
CA ILE A 191 -32.04 -21.46 -54.12
C ILE A 191 -33.34 -21.92 -53.53
N SER A 192 -33.26 -22.75 -52.47
CA SER A 192 -34.44 -23.27 -51.79
C SER A 192 -35.10 -22.17 -50.91
N ARG A 193 -36.37 -22.41 -50.52
CA ARG A 193 -37.05 -21.56 -49.56
C ARG A 193 -36.36 -21.59 -48.18
N ALA A 194 -35.76 -22.72 -47.78
CA ALA A 194 -35.02 -22.87 -46.56
C ALA A 194 -33.78 -21.96 -46.54
N ASP A 195 -33.01 -21.93 -47.64
CA ASP A 195 -31.83 -21.04 -47.78
C ASP A 195 -32.26 -19.58 -47.71
N LEU A 196 -33.36 -19.17 -48.32
CA LEU A 196 -33.88 -17.81 -48.25
C LEU A 196 -34.28 -17.42 -46.81
N LEU A 197 -34.92 -18.32 -46.07
CA LEU A 197 -35.29 -18.09 -44.67
C LEU A 197 -34.04 -17.98 -43.78
N THR A 198 -33.00 -18.76 -44.05
CA THR A 198 -31.69 -18.65 -43.36
C THR A 198 -31.06 -17.28 -43.62
N LEU A 199 -31.00 -16.79 -44.85
CA LEU A 199 -30.52 -15.45 -45.18
C LEU A 199 -31.34 -14.34 -44.52
N GLN A 200 -32.67 -14.53 -44.39
CA GLN A 200 -33.52 -13.58 -43.67
C GLN A 200 -33.23 -13.57 -42.16
N LEU A 201 -33.01 -14.75 -41.57
CA LEU A 201 -32.64 -14.88 -40.17
C LEU A 201 -31.28 -14.25 -39.91
N ASP A 202 -30.29 -14.52 -40.78
CA ASP A 202 -28.94 -13.93 -40.68
C ASP A 202 -28.99 -12.39 -40.75
N LYS A 203 -29.82 -11.79 -41.61
CA LYS A 203 -30.08 -10.38 -41.68
C LYS A 203 -30.61 -9.83 -40.33
N VAL A 204 -31.64 -10.46 -39.75
CA VAL A 204 -32.20 -10.03 -38.45
C VAL A 204 -31.18 -10.16 -37.35
N ASN A 205 -30.44 -11.27 -37.31
CA ASN A 205 -29.39 -11.50 -36.35
C ASN A 205 -28.25 -10.48 -36.46
N ALA A 206 -27.85 -10.09 -37.68
CA ALA A 206 -26.83 -9.07 -37.92
C ALA A 206 -27.25 -7.70 -37.32
N HIS A 207 -28.49 -7.27 -37.54
CA HIS A 207 -29.01 -6.05 -36.94
C HIS A 207 -29.05 -6.10 -35.40
N ASN A 208 -29.46 -7.23 -34.81
CA ASN A 208 -29.43 -7.41 -33.35
C ASN A 208 -28.01 -7.40 -32.81
N THR A 209 -27.05 -8.01 -33.51
CA THR A 209 -25.63 -8.01 -33.16
C THR A 209 -25.07 -6.61 -33.17
N LEU A 210 -25.40 -5.78 -34.18
CA LEU A 210 -24.97 -4.37 -34.26
C LEU A 210 -25.50 -3.57 -33.06
N GLN A 211 -26.76 -3.74 -32.68
CA GLN A 211 -27.33 -3.05 -31.54
C GLN A 211 -26.57 -3.42 -30.22
N ASN A 212 -26.31 -4.72 -30.03
CA ASN A 212 -25.60 -5.23 -28.88
C ASN A 212 -24.14 -4.70 -28.86
N ALA A 213 -23.45 -4.69 -30.00
CA ALA A 213 -22.12 -4.18 -30.16
C ALA A 213 -22.05 -2.65 -29.86
N GLN A 214 -23.08 -1.89 -30.26
CA GLN A 214 -23.18 -0.47 -29.96
C GLN A 214 -23.32 -0.22 -28.44
N ILE A 215 -24.09 -1.04 -27.74
CA ILE A 215 -24.24 -0.97 -26.30
C ILE A 215 -22.93 -1.32 -25.61
N ALA A 216 -22.24 -2.39 -26.06
CA ALA A 216 -20.95 -2.82 -25.52
C ALA A 216 -19.87 -1.74 -25.72
N LEU A 217 -19.82 -1.12 -26.90
CA LEU A 217 -18.92 -0.02 -27.22
C LEU A 217 -19.13 1.17 -26.27
N LYS A 218 -20.36 1.60 -26.08
CA LYS A 218 -20.68 2.71 -25.15
C LYS A 218 -20.27 2.37 -23.72
N ARG A 219 -20.48 1.13 -23.27
CA ARG A 219 -20.06 0.69 -21.92
C ARG A 219 -18.55 0.70 -21.76
N ALA A 220 -17.82 0.17 -22.74
CA ALA A 220 -16.35 0.13 -22.70
C ALA A 220 -15.74 1.55 -22.74
N MET A 221 -16.27 2.45 -23.59
CA MET A 221 -15.87 3.87 -23.60
C MET A 221 -16.12 4.54 -22.25
N PHE A 222 -17.30 4.34 -21.67
CA PHE A 222 -17.64 4.89 -20.36
C PHE A 222 -16.69 4.37 -19.25
N SER A 223 -16.36 3.08 -19.26
CA SER A 223 -15.45 2.47 -18.29
C SER A 223 -14.05 3.05 -18.38
N LEU A 224 -13.50 3.16 -19.59
CA LEU A 224 -12.17 3.76 -19.80
C LEU A 224 -12.16 5.25 -19.47
N ALA A 225 -13.17 6.02 -19.89
CA ALA A 225 -13.28 7.45 -19.57
C ALA A 225 -13.38 7.67 -18.05
N SER A 226 -14.14 6.83 -17.34
CA SER A 226 -14.24 6.88 -15.88
C SER A 226 -12.91 6.55 -15.20
N PHE A 227 -12.19 5.54 -15.67
CA PHE A 227 -10.88 5.18 -15.16
C PHE A 227 -9.84 6.30 -15.35
N LEU A 228 -9.85 6.93 -16.53
CA LEU A 228 -8.97 8.06 -16.86
C LEU A 228 -9.44 9.40 -16.28
N ASN A 229 -10.56 9.40 -15.57
CA ASN A 229 -11.20 10.63 -15.05
C ASN A 229 -11.50 11.67 -16.14
N LEU A 230 -11.89 11.23 -17.32
CA LEU A 230 -12.36 12.07 -18.42
C LEU A 230 -13.87 12.32 -18.30
N ASP A 231 -14.37 13.27 -19.09
CA ASP A 231 -15.83 13.43 -19.20
C ASP A 231 -16.48 12.14 -19.73
N LYS A 232 -17.60 11.76 -19.14
CA LYS A 232 -18.32 10.51 -19.45
C LYS A 232 -18.85 10.43 -20.88
N ASN A 233 -18.96 11.57 -21.56
CA ASN A 233 -19.40 11.66 -22.94
C ASN A 233 -18.23 11.77 -23.94
N THR A 234 -16.98 11.65 -23.47
CA THR A 234 -15.81 11.72 -24.35
C THR A 234 -15.83 10.56 -25.30
N VAL A 235 -15.77 10.84 -26.60
CA VAL A 235 -15.58 9.81 -27.63
C VAL A 235 -14.10 9.49 -27.68
N ILE A 236 -13.79 8.22 -27.42
CA ILE A 236 -12.42 7.71 -27.42
C ILE A 236 -12.28 6.75 -28.60
N GLU A 237 -11.37 7.08 -29.50
CA GLU A 237 -10.94 6.20 -30.57
C GLU A 237 -9.53 5.71 -30.25
N LEU A 238 -9.34 4.38 -30.32
CA LEU A 238 -8.08 3.74 -29.99
C LEU A 238 -7.35 3.32 -31.28
N ASP A 239 -6.04 3.53 -31.25
CA ASP A 239 -5.13 2.90 -32.18
C ASP A 239 -4.51 1.68 -31.51
N ILE A 240 -4.77 0.49 -32.09
CA ILE A 240 -4.30 -0.77 -31.51
C ILE A 240 -2.80 -0.88 -31.82
N PRO A 241 -1.94 -1.06 -30.79
CA PRO A 241 -0.51 -1.20 -31.01
C PRO A 241 -0.24 -2.41 -31.91
N GLY A 242 0.63 -2.22 -32.89
CA GLY A 242 1.08 -3.31 -33.77
C GLY A 242 1.86 -4.39 -33.00
N ARG A 243 2.29 -5.40 -33.73
CA ARG A 243 3.07 -6.51 -33.18
C ARG A 243 4.31 -6.00 -32.43
N PRO A 244 4.47 -6.29 -31.12
CA PRO A 244 5.67 -5.89 -30.38
C PRO A 244 6.93 -6.61 -30.89
N THR A 245 8.05 -5.89 -30.88
CA THR A 245 9.37 -6.46 -31.23
C THR A 245 9.81 -7.39 -30.10
N GLY A 246 9.75 -8.69 -30.37
CA GLY A 246 9.87 -9.74 -29.38
C GLY A 246 11.23 -9.85 -28.71
N LYS A 247 11.37 -9.35 -27.47
CA LYS A 247 12.52 -9.61 -26.60
C LYS A 247 12.12 -10.67 -25.58
N MET A 248 12.82 -11.82 -25.59
CA MET A 248 12.59 -12.83 -24.55
C MET A 248 13.22 -12.38 -23.23
N ILE A 249 12.49 -12.60 -22.14
CA ILE A 249 12.94 -12.29 -20.79
C ILE A 249 13.46 -13.59 -20.14
N PRO A 250 14.73 -13.63 -19.67
CA PRO A 250 15.25 -14.78 -18.94
C PRO A 250 14.56 -14.87 -17.56
N VAL A 251 14.09 -16.07 -17.21
CA VAL A 251 13.39 -16.32 -15.92
C VAL A 251 14.31 -16.01 -14.74
N ASP A 252 15.59 -16.39 -14.82
CA ASP A 252 16.55 -16.17 -13.72
C ASP A 252 16.81 -14.68 -13.45
N ASP A 253 16.88 -13.84 -14.50
CA ASP A 253 17.06 -12.40 -14.35
C ASP A 253 15.80 -11.76 -13.72
N ALA A 254 14.62 -12.15 -14.18
CA ALA A 254 13.36 -11.69 -13.61
C ALA A 254 13.21 -12.08 -12.12
N LEU A 255 13.56 -13.32 -11.76
CA LEU A 255 13.56 -13.81 -10.38
C LEU A 255 14.54 -13.02 -9.49
N MET A 256 15.77 -12.79 -9.98
CA MET A 256 16.77 -12.03 -9.24
C MET A 256 16.26 -10.61 -8.95
N ARG A 257 15.71 -9.93 -9.96
CA ARG A 257 15.16 -8.57 -9.81
C ARG A 257 13.93 -8.54 -8.93
N ALA A 258 13.05 -9.54 -9.00
CA ALA A 258 11.90 -9.65 -8.13
C ALA A 258 12.32 -9.80 -6.65
N LYS A 259 13.27 -10.68 -6.35
CA LYS A 259 13.81 -10.86 -4.99
C LYS A 259 14.44 -9.59 -4.44
N GLU A 260 15.09 -8.81 -5.28
CA GLU A 260 15.71 -7.56 -4.89
C GLU A 260 14.68 -6.42 -4.72
N ASN A 261 13.67 -6.35 -5.59
CA ASN A 261 12.84 -5.15 -5.72
C ASN A 261 11.40 -5.30 -5.26
N ASN A 262 10.80 -6.49 -5.31
CA ASN A 262 9.40 -6.64 -4.95
C ASN A 262 9.15 -6.29 -3.48
N PRO A 263 8.16 -5.42 -3.17
CA PRO A 263 7.87 -4.98 -1.80
C PRO A 263 7.45 -6.12 -0.88
N THR A 264 6.89 -7.22 -1.39
CA THR A 264 6.45 -8.37 -0.60
C THR A 264 7.61 -9.02 0.15
N PHE A 265 8.81 -9.15 -0.45
CA PHE A 265 9.98 -9.68 0.26
C PHE A 265 10.41 -8.80 1.43
N LEU A 266 10.32 -7.46 1.28
CA LEU A 266 10.60 -6.53 2.38
C LEU A 266 9.54 -6.61 3.46
N GLU A 267 8.29 -6.80 3.08
CA GLU A 267 7.17 -6.97 4.01
C GLU A 267 7.34 -8.23 4.86
N GLN A 268 7.64 -9.36 4.23
CA GLN A 268 7.88 -10.60 4.97
C GLN A 268 9.08 -10.49 5.91
N ARG A 269 10.15 -9.83 5.48
CA ARG A 269 11.30 -9.55 6.34
C ARG A 269 10.93 -8.63 7.52
N GLN A 270 10.09 -7.62 7.29
CA GLN A 270 9.56 -6.74 8.35
C GLN A 270 8.76 -7.56 9.36
N ASN A 271 7.80 -8.38 8.89
CA ASN A 271 6.94 -9.22 9.75
C ASN A 271 7.76 -10.16 10.65
N VAL A 272 8.81 -10.77 10.09
CA VAL A 272 9.73 -11.62 10.87
C VAL A 272 10.50 -10.82 11.91
N LEU A 273 11.02 -9.63 11.57
CA LEU A 273 11.73 -8.75 12.52
C LEU A 273 10.82 -8.27 13.65
N GLU A 274 9.55 -7.93 13.37
CA GLU A 274 8.56 -7.52 14.38
C GLU A 274 8.20 -8.68 15.31
N ALA A 275 8.07 -9.90 14.77
CA ALA A 275 7.88 -11.09 15.59
C ALA A 275 9.11 -11.41 16.46
N GLU A 276 10.33 -11.24 15.95
CA GLU A 276 11.58 -11.37 16.72
C GLU A 276 11.69 -10.30 17.81
N GLN A 277 11.30 -9.06 17.51
CA GLN A 277 11.18 -7.97 18.47
C GLN A 277 10.25 -8.35 19.63
N ASN A 278 9.08 -8.93 19.33
CA ASN A 278 8.12 -9.35 20.35
C ASN A 278 8.66 -10.50 21.21
N VAL A 279 9.42 -11.45 20.63
CA VAL A 279 10.11 -12.50 21.39
C VAL A 279 11.16 -11.89 22.32
N ASP A 280 11.99 -10.95 21.85
CA ASP A 280 13.00 -10.27 22.68
C ASP A 280 12.35 -9.48 23.81
N LYS A 281 11.27 -8.75 23.50
CA LYS A 281 10.47 -8.00 24.47
C LYS A 281 9.91 -8.91 25.56
N THR A 282 9.16 -9.94 25.19
CA THR A 282 8.54 -10.86 26.15
C THR A 282 9.57 -11.65 26.96
N LYS A 283 10.70 -12.01 26.35
CA LYS A 283 11.81 -12.66 27.04
C LYS A 283 12.41 -11.77 28.11
N LYS A 284 12.61 -10.48 27.84
CA LYS A 284 13.19 -9.52 28.79
C LYS A 284 12.19 -9.14 29.87
N GLU A 285 10.93 -8.92 29.51
CA GLU A 285 9.84 -8.65 30.45
C GLU A 285 9.49 -9.87 31.33
N SER A 286 9.84 -11.09 30.92
CA SER A 286 9.65 -12.30 31.74
C SER A 286 10.65 -12.39 32.90
N ARG A 287 11.70 -11.59 32.90
CA ARG A 287 12.71 -11.53 33.96
C ARG A 287 12.29 -10.52 35.04
N PHE A 288 13.20 -10.12 35.88
CA PHE A 288 13.02 -8.99 36.79
C PHE A 288 13.17 -7.66 36.04
N ASN A 289 12.51 -6.63 36.50
CA ASN A 289 12.68 -5.27 36.03
C ASN A 289 13.65 -4.52 36.95
N ALA A 290 14.67 -3.95 36.38
CA ALA A 290 15.58 -3.07 37.11
C ALA A 290 15.68 -1.74 36.37
N SER A 291 15.59 -0.64 37.10
CA SER A 291 15.76 0.71 36.56
C SER A 291 16.82 1.47 37.36
N PHE A 292 17.59 2.21 36.64
CA PHE A 292 18.57 3.16 37.17
C PHE A 292 18.10 4.56 36.85
N ASN A 293 18.16 5.45 37.84
CA ASN A 293 17.92 6.88 37.68
C ASN A 293 18.95 7.64 38.45
N ALA A 294 19.64 8.52 37.78
CA ALA A 294 20.61 9.44 38.39
C ALA A 294 20.33 10.86 37.90
N SER A 295 20.32 11.81 38.84
CA SER A 295 20.21 13.21 38.47
C SER A 295 21.03 14.07 39.43
N VAL A 296 21.54 15.17 38.89
CA VAL A 296 22.23 16.22 39.65
C VAL A 296 21.61 17.55 39.24
N GLY A 297 21.42 18.42 40.21
CA GLY A 297 20.79 19.70 39.96
C GLY A 297 20.83 20.61 41.18
N PHE A 298 19.98 21.59 41.11
CA PHE A 298 19.81 22.57 42.20
C PHE A 298 18.34 22.78 42.48
N ASN A 299 17.98 22.95 43.75
CA ASN A 299 16.65 23.32 44.16
C ASN A 299 16.68 24.41 45.24
N GLN A 300 15.62 25.17 45.35
CA GLN A 300 15.41 26.17 46.37
C GLN A 300 13.95 26.37 46.67
N VAL A 301 13.64 26.60 47.95
CA VAL A 301 12.31 26.99 48.39
C VAL A 301 12.41 28.33 49.11
N ALA A 302 11.55 29.29 48.78
CA ALA A 302 11.53 30.61 49.37
C ALA A 302 10.10 31.18 49.41
N ASP A 303 9.87 32.17 50.27
CA ASP A 303 8.59 32.86 50.43
C ASP A 303 8.36 33.91 49.30
N LYS A 304 9.43 34.32 48.62
CA LYS A 304 9.39 35.27 47.52
C LYS A 304 9.98 34.67 46.25
N LEU A 305 9.39 34.99 45.10
CA LEU A 305 9.84 34.48 43.80
C LEU A 305 11.34 34.79 43.50
N GLY A 306 11.82 36.02 43.81
CA GLY A 306 13.20 36.42 43.56
C GLY A 306 14.23 35.67 44.42
N ASP A 307 13.83 35.23 45.60
CA ASP A 307 14.71 34.52 46.54
C ASP A 307 14.79 33.02 46.22
N ALA A 308 13.81 32.51 45.47
CA ALA A 308 13.81 31.10 45.00
C ALA A 308 14.93 30.78 44.02
N TYR A 309 15.67 31.77 43.51
CA TYR A 309 16.81 31.59 42.59
C TYR A 309 18.13 32.08 43.12
N ARG A 310 18.20 32.67 44.37
CA ARG A 310 19.40 33.33 44.84
C ARG A 310 20.48 32.41 45.44
N HIS A 311 20.04 31.37 46.14
CA HIS A 311 20.95 30.46 46.85
C HIS A 311 20.52 29.03 46.71
N PRO A 312 20.46 28.50 45.46
CA PRO A 312 19.97 27.14 45.23
C PRO A 312 20.92 26.12 45.86
N LEU A 313 20.35 25.15 46.53
CA LEU A 313 21.06 24.04 47.15
C LEU A 313 21.27 22.93 46.14
N GLN A 314 22.42 22.28 46.21
CA GLN A 314 22.71 21.11 45.38
C GLN A 314 21.78 19.96 45.73
N GLN A 315 21.24 19.33 44.71
CA GLN A 315 20.37 18.15 44.81
C GLN A 315 20.95 17.03 43.98
N ASP A 316 21.34 15.95 44.61
CA ASP A 316 21.85 14.74 43.97
C ASP A 316 20.88 13.60 44.25
N LEU A 317 20.52 12.84 43.21
CA LEU A 317 19.69 11.66 43.31
C LEU A 317 20.36 10.52 42.55
N VAL A 318 20.61 9.42 43.23
CA VAL A 318 20.95 8.15 42.55
C VAL A 318 20.03 7.07 43.11
N SER A 319 19.28 6.44 42.25
CA SER A 319 18.38 5.34 42.64
C SER A 319 18.48 4.14 41.71
N VAL A 320 18.50 2.97 42.30
CA VAL A 320 18.36 1.70 41.60
C VAL A 320 17.15 1.01 42.17
N SER A 321 16.16 0.77 41.31
CA SER A 321 14.96 0.07 41.69
C SER A 321 14.91 -1.30 41.00
N VAL A 322 14.65 -2.35 41.77
CA VAL A 322 14.52 -3.72 41.25
C VAL A 322 13.16 -4.28 41.65
N SER A 323 12.40 -4.75 40.67
CA SER A 323 11.11 -5.41 40.87
C SER A 323 11.19 -6.85 40.38
N ILE A 324 11.07 -7.78 41.30
CA ILE A 324 11.14 -9.22 41.03
C ILE A 324 9.77 -9.84 41.27
N PRO A 325 9.08 -10.33 40.25
CA PRO A 325 7.84 -11.05 40.44
C PRO A 325 8.10 -12.43 41.06
N LEU A 326 7.57 -12.67 42.22
CA LEU A 326 7.80 -13.93 42.91
C LEU A 326 6.82 -15.01 42.46
N ILE A 327 5.54 -14.66 42.26
CA ILE A 327 4.48 -15.59 41.83
C ILE A 327 3.65 -14.90 40.75
N ASP A 328 3.56 -15.53 39.56
CA ASP A 328 2.74 -15.06 38.43
C ASP A 328 1.95 -16.19 37.76
N TRP A 329 1.90 -17.36 38.40
CA TRP A 329 1.18 -18.54 37.93
C TRP A 329 1.52 -18.96 36.49
N GLY A 330 2.71 -18.61 36.01
CA GLY A 330 3.20 -18.96 34.69
C GLY A 330 2.80 -18.00 33.56
N VAL A 331 2.18 -16.87 33.85
CA VAL A 331 1.72 -15.87 32.86
C VAL A 331 2.88 -15.40 31.97
N ARG A 332 4.04 -15.10 32.53
CA ARG A 332 5.22 -14.64 31.77
C ARG A 332 5.81 -15.73 30.87
N LYS A 333 5.92 -16.95 31.41
CA LYS A 333 6.35 -18.12 30.63
C LYS A 333 5.39 -18.41 29.48
N GLY A 334 4.09 -18.28 29.74
CA GLY A 334 3.05 -18.43 28.72
C GLY A 334 3.17 -17.39 27.61
N LYS A 335 3.31 -16.11 27.96
CA LYS A 335 3.52 -15.02 27.00
C LYS A 335 4.78 -15.22 26.13
N TYR A 336 5.89 -15.62 26.75
CA TYR A 336 7.13 -15.91 25.99
C TYR A 336 6.95 -17.08 25.03
N ASN A 337 6.36 -18.19 25.48
CA ASN A 337 6.10 -19.34 24.62
C ASN A 337 5.14 -19.01 23.47
N MET A 338 4.10 -18.20 23.75
CA MET A 338 3.18 -17.71 22.73
C MET A 338 3.91 -16.86 21.69
N ALA A 339 4.76 -15.91 22.11
CA ALA A 339 5.54 -15.08 21.20
C ALA A 339 6.50 -15.93 20.35
N ARG A 340 7.15 -16.94 20.94
CA ARG A 340 8.05 -17.85 20.22
C ARG A 340 7.32 -18.70 19.19
N ASN A 341 6.15 -19.24 19.54
CA ASN A 341 5.34 -19.99 18.60
C ASN A 341 4.82 -19.11 17.46
N ASN A 342 4.38 -17.89 17.79
CA ASN A 342 3.98 -16.92 16.78
C ASN A 342 5.11 -16.57 15.80
N LEU A 343 6.34 -16.39 16.29
CA LEU A 343 7.51 -16.20 15.41
C LEU A 343 7.69 -17.37 14.43
N ASN A 344 7.51 -18.62 14.89
CA ASN A 344 7.59 -19.77 14.01
C ASN A 344 6.50 -19.76 12.93
N VAL A 345 5.26 -19.40 13.32
CA VAL A 345 4.14 -19.26 12.37
C VAL A 345 4.45 -18.18 11.33
N VAL A 346 4.92 -16.98 11.78
CA VAL A 346 5.27 -15.87 10.89
C VAL A 346 6.40 -16.27 9.93
N ARG A 347 7.42 -17.00 10.39
CA ARG A 347 8.51 -17.48 9.51
C ARG A 347 8.04 -18.45 8.43
N ILE A 348 7.13 -19.37 8.79
CA ILE A 348 6.55 -20.32 7.82
C ILE A 348 5.70 -19.56 6.81
N ALA A 349 4.82 -18.66 7.27
CA ALA A 349 3.98 -17.83 6.41
C ALA A 349 4.83 -16.95 5.47
N ALA A 350 5.90 -16.32 5.99
CA ALA A 350 6.81 -15.52 5.19
C ALA A 350 7.47 -16.35 4.07
N ARG A 351 7.95 -17.54 4.40
CA ARG A 351 8.57 -18.44 3.40
C ARG A 351 7.56 -18.89 2.35
N GLN A 352 6.32 -19.16 2.75
CA GLN A 352 5.27 -19.58 1.82
C GLN A 352 4.91 -18.45 0.86
N GLU A 353 4.82 -17.20 1.35
CA GLU A 353 4.54 -16.03 0.54
C GLU A 353 5.69 -15.73 -0.45
N GLU A 354 6.95 -15.83 0.01
CA GLU A 354 8.12 -15.70 -0.87
C GLU A 354 8.07 -16.72 -2.03
N LEU A 355 7.75 -17.97 -1.73
CA LEU A 355 7.62 -19.03 -2.76
C LEU A 355 6.47 -18.72 -3.73
N SER A 356 5.34 -18.22 -3.24
CA SER A 356 4.20 -17.81 -4.08
C SER A 356 4.58 -16.72 -5.08
N VAL A 357 5.33 -15.70 -4.63
CA VAL A 357 5.83 -14.64 -5.53
C VAL A 357 6.84 -15.20 -6.53
N GLU A 358 7.76 -16.08 -6.10
CA GLU A 358 8.72 -16.73 -7.00
C GLU A 358 7.99 -17.53 -8.10
N GLU A 359 6.96 -18.29 -7.73
CA GLU A 359 6.13 -19.06 -8.67
C GLU A 359 5.38 -18.13 -9.64
N GLU A 360 4.78 -17.05 -9.14
CA GLU A 360 4.07 -16.08 -9.96
C GLU A 360 5.00 -15.43 -11.00
N VAL A 361 6.23 -15.07 -10.62
CA VAL A 361 7.23 -14.51 -11.54
C VAL A 361 7.57 -15.53 -12.63
N ILE A 362 7.88 -16.79 -12.26
CA ILE A 362 8.24 -17.84 -13.23
C ILE A 362 7.11 -18.05 -14.23
N MET A 363 5.87 -18.20 -13.76
CA MET A 363 4.72 -18.42 -14.63
C MET A 363 4.46 -17.24 -15.55
N THR A 364 4.47 -16.02 -15.01
CA THR A 364 4.22 -14.80 -15.80
C THR A 364 5.27 -14.59 -16.89
N VAL A 365 6.56 -14.86 -16.60
CA VAL A 365 7.64 -14.74 -17.61
C VAL A 365 7.51 -15.82 -18.68
N ASN A 366 7.18 -17.04 -18.32
CA ASN A 366 6.96 -18.10 -19.31
C ASN A 366 5.76 -17.79 -20.21
N ASP A 367 4.63 -17.33 -19.62
CA ASP A 367 3.46 -16.93 -20.36
C ASP A 367 3.78 -15.77 -21.34
N PHE A 368 4.53 -14.76 -20.87
CA PHE A 368 4.97 -13.64 -21.70
C PHE A 368 5.82 -14.09 -22.88
N ASN A 369 6.79 -14.97 -22.66
CA ASN A 369 7.69 -15.46 -23.72
C ASN A 369 6.94 -16.28 -24.78
N ILE A 370 5.94 -17.05 -24.40
CA ILE A 370 5.08 -17.82 -25.32
C ILE A 370 4.15 -16.89 -26.10
N GLN A 371 3.67 -15.82 -25.49
CA GLN A 371 2.67 -14.93 -26.08
C GLN A 371 3.12 -14.29 -27.39
N GLN A 372 4.42 -14.08 -27.57
CA GLN A 372 4.97 -13.53 -28.81
C GLN A 372 4.72 -14.44 -30.03
N SER A 373 4.87 -15.75 -29.84
CA SER A 373 4.59 -16.72 -30.90
C SER A 373 3.09 -16.85 -31.15
N LEU A 374 2.27 -16.72 -30.09
CA LEU A 374 0.81 -16.75 -30.20
C LEU A 374 0.27 -15.53 -30.96
N ILE A 375 0.83 -14.34 -30.77
CA ILE A 375 0.45 -13.15 -31.55
C ILE A 375 0.75 -13.38 -33.04
N ALA A 376 1.93 -13.89 -33.40
CA ALA A 376 2.28 -14.15 -34.79
C ALA A 376 1.32 -15.15 -35.46
N SER A 377 0.99 -16.23 -34.74
CA SER A 377 0.05 -17.24 -35.24
C SER A 377 -1.39 -16.70 -35.35
N ALA A 378 -1.79 -15.84 -34.39
CA ALA A 378 -3.13 -15.23 -34.41
C ALA A 378 -3.28 -14.20 -35.52
N GLU A 379 -2.21 -13.42 -35.82
CA GLU A 379 -2.17 -12.47 -36.92
C GLU A 379 -2.30 -13.21 -38.27
N GLU A 380 -1.49 -14.25 -38.50
CA GLU A 380 -1.57 -15.09 -39.68
C GLU A 380 -2.95 -15.75 -39.87
N ALA A 381 -3.52 -16.26 -38.74
CA ALA A 381 -4.86 -16.85 -38.75
C ALA A 381 -5.95 -15.83 -39.10
N LEU A 382 -5.81 -14.58 -38.67
CA LEU A 382 -6.71 -13.49 -39.01
C LEU A 382 -6.64 -13.17 -40.50
N ASP A 383 -5.43 -12.99 -41.05
CA ASP A 383 -5.25 -12.70 -42.45
C ASP A 383 -5.82 -13.79 -43.37
N LEU A 384 -5.60 -15.06 -43.01
CA LEU A 384 -6.16 -16.20 -43.72
C LEU A 384 -7.69 -16.27 -43.61
N ALA A 385 -8.24 -15.96 -42.45
CA ALA A 385 -9.70 -15.98 -42.22
C ALA A 385 -10.41 -14.85 -43.00
N VAL A 386 -9.82 -13.65 -43.04
CA VAL A 386 -10.32 -12.52 -43.85
C VAL A 386 -10.31 -12.87 -45.33
N MET A 387 -9.21 -13.40 -45.87
CA MET A 387 -9.09 -13.82 -47.27
C MET A 387 -10.12 -14.94 -47.57
N ALA A 388 -10.26 -15.91 -46.69
CA ALA A 388 -11.19 -17.03 -46.88
C ALA A 388 -12.67 -16.56 -46.91
N TYR A 389 -13.03 -15.62 -46.04
CA TYR A 389 -14.35 -15.02 -46.02
C TYR A 389 -14.65 -14.27 -47.32
N GLU A 390 -13.75 -13.39 -47.75
CA GLU A 390 -13.94 -12.62 -48.97
C GLU A 390 -14.06 -13.51 -50.21
N GLN A 391 -13.21 -14.54 -50.32
CA GLN A 391 -13.32 -15.55 -51.42
C GLN A 391 -14.65 -16.32 -51.37
N THR A 392 -15.09 -16.72 -50.21
CA THR A 392 -16.35 -17.45 -50.05
C THR A 392 -17.57 -16.56 -50.35
N ARG A 393 -17.49 -15.29 -49.96
CA ARG A 393 -18.51 -14.29 -50.27
C ARG A 393 -18.63 -14.06 -51.78
N GLN A 394 -17.51 -13.93 -52.47
CA GLN A 394 -17.51 -13.78 -53.93
C GLN A 394 -18.06 -15.04 -54.67
N ARG A 395 -17.65 -16.23 -54.23
CA ARG A 395 -18.19 -17.50 -54.75
C ARG A 395 -19.67 -17.63 -54.48
N PHE A 396 -20.18 -17.18 -53.32
CA PHE A 396 -21.59 -17.14 -53.05
C PHE A 396 -22.33 -16.20 -54.04
N ILE A 397 -21.83 -15.00 -54.28
CA ILE A 397 -22.43 -14.04 -55.20
C ILE A 397 -22.56 -14.62 -56.62
N ILE A 398 -21.60 -15.39 -57.10
CA ILE A 398 -21.66 -16.03 -58.42
C ILE A 398 -22.33 -17.42 -58.42
N GLY A 399 -22.84 -17.88 -57.28
CA GLY A 399 -23.59 -19.15 -57.18
C GLY A 399 -22.76 -20.41 -57.05
N LYS A 400 -21.49 -20.30 -56.65
CA LYS A 400 -20.54 -21.42 -56.49
C LYS A 400 -20.26 -21.78 -55.05
N ALA A 401 -20.95 -21.15 -54.08
CA ALA A 401 -20.91 -21.48 -52.67
C ALA A 401 -22.33 -21.46 -52.08
N ASP A 402 -22.59 -22.22 -51.02
CA ASP A 402 -23.83 -22.26 -50.27
C ASP A 402 -23.81 -21.28 -49.08
N VAL A 403 -25.01 -21.08 -48.48
CA VAL A 403 -25.18 -20.18 -47.33
C VAL A 403 -24.39 -20.68 -46.12
N ASN A 404 -24.35 -22.00 -45.86
CA ASN A 404 -23.65 -22.55 -44.71
C ASN A 404 -22.14 -22.30 -44.77
N SER A 405 -21.53 -22.47 -45.94
CA SER A 405 -20.13 -22.18 -46.19
C SER A 405 -19.80 -20.69 -45.91
N LEU A 406 -20.69 -19.77 -46.29
CA LEU A 406 -20.56 -18.35 -46.07
C LEU A 406 -20.62 -18.00 -44.57
N THR A 407 -21.66 -18.49 -43.88
CA THR A 407 -21.83 -18.26 -42.44
C THR A 407 -20.63 -18.82 -41.63
N LEU A 408 -20.16 -20.04 -42.01
CA LEU A 408 -18.99 -20.63 -41.37
C LEU A 408 -17.73 -19.80 -41.55
N SER A 409 -17.49 -19.26 -42.73
CA SER A 409 -16.30 -18.42 -43.01
C SER A 409 -16.36 -17.08 -42.28
N LEU A 410 -17.56 -16.48 -42.12
CA LEU A 410 -17.79 -15.28 -41.32
C LEU A 410 -17.48 -15.52 -39.84
N ASN A 411 -18.01 -16.62 -39.27
CA ASN A 411 -17.77 -16.96 -37.88
C ASN A 411 -16.25 -17.16 -37.58
N ARG A 412 -15.55 -17.82 -38.51
CA ARG A 412 -14.09 -18.00 -38.42
C ARG A 412 -13.33 -16.67 -38.46
N GLN A 413 -13.75 -15.74 -39.32
CA GLN A 413 -13.16 -14.39 -39.33
C GLN A 413 -13.35 -13.65 -38.01
N GLN A 414 -14.60 -13.70 -37.48
CA GLN A 414 -14.89 -13.05 -36.17
C GLN A 414 -14.08 -13.65 -35.04
N GLU A 415 -13.97 -14.98 -34.99
CA GLU A 415 -13.19 -15.68 -33.98
C GLU A 415 -11.68 -15.35 -34.09
N ALA A 416 -11.13 -15.34 -35.33
CA ALA A 416 -9.72 -14.97 -35.55
C ALA A 416 -9.43 -13.53 -35.13
N GLN A 417 -10.34 -12.58 -35.40
CA GLN A 417 -10.22 -11.19 -34.96
C GLN A 417 -10.16 -11.07 -33.44
N LYS A 418 -11.05 -11.76 -32.73
CA LYS A 418 -11.07 -11.78 -31.26
C LYS A 418 -9.80 -12.41 -30.69
N ASN A 419 -9.35 -13.51 -31.28
CA ASN A 419 -8.16 -14.21 -30.83
C ASN A 419 -6.90 -13.33 -31.01
N TYR A 420 -6.78 -12.58 -32.11
CA TYR A 420 -5.67 -11.65 -32.32
C TYR A 420 -5.64 -10.52 -31.27
N ILE A 421 -6.79 -9.86 -31.04
CA ILE A 421 -6.88 -8.78 -30.03
C ILE A 421 -6.60 -9.33 -28.62
N SER A 422 -7.11 -10.53 -28.30
CA SER A 422 -6.86 -11.19 -27.02
C SER A 422 -5.40 -11.57 -26.83
N ALA A 423 -4.71 -12.00 -27.89
CA ALA A 423 -3.28 -12.29 -27.85
C ALA A 423 -2.46 -11.03 -27.58
N LEU A 424 -2.78 -9.90 -28.20
CA LEU A 424 -2.16 -8.60 -27.91
C LEU A 424 -2.43 -8.15 -26.47
N GLN A 425 -3.66 -8.28 -25.99
CA GLN A 425 -4.03 -7.96 -24.60
C GLN A 425 -3.20 -8.78 -23.61
N ASN A 426 -3.13 -10.09 -23.79
CA ASN A 426 -2.38 -10.98 -22.89
C ASN A 426 -0.89 -10.65 -22.88
N TYR A 427 -0.31 -10.28 -24.01
CA TYR A 427 1.08 -9.84 -24.08
C TYR A 427 1.32 -8.60 -23.20
N TRP A 428 0.51 -7.57 -23.36
CA TRP A 428 0.67 -6.31 -22.61
C TRP A 428 0.34 -6.49 -21.14
N LEU A 429 -0.65 -7.30 -20.79
CA LEU A 429 -0.95 -7.63 -19.39
C LEU A 429 0.24 -8.34 -18.72
N ASN A 430 0.80 -9.37 -19.36
CA ASN A 430 1.96 -10.06 -18.83
C ASN A 430 3.19 -9.16 -18.74
N TYR A 431 3.39 -8.27 -19.71
CA TYR A 431 4.48 -7.29 -19.69
C TYR A 431 4.40 -6.36 -18.49
N TYR A 432 3.25 -5.71 -18.25
CA TYR A 432 3.06 -4.84 -17.09
C TYR A 432 3.05 -5.62 -15.78
N LYS A 433 2.57 -6.85 -15.78
CA LYS A 433 2.63 -7.75 -14.62
C LYS A 433 4.08 -8.08 -14.25
N ILE A 434 4.95 -8.37 -15.23
CA ILE A 434 6.39 -8.58 -14.99
C ILE A 434 7.02 -7.30 -14.42
N ARG A 435 6.73 -6.13 -14.99
CA ARG A 435 7.22 -4.84 -14.50
C ARG A 435 6.80 -4.61 -13.04
N LYS A 436 5.54 -4.89 -12.71
CA LYS A 436 5.00 -4.81 -11.35
C LYS A 436 5.73 -5.75 -10.38
N LEU A 437 5.95 -7.00 -10.77
CA LEU A 437 6.59 -8.00 -9.93
C LEU A 437 8.10 -7.75 -9.72
N THR A 438 8.79 -7.22 -10.73
CA THR A 438 10.25 -7.02 -10.71
C THR A 438 10.69 -5.58 -10.44
N LEU A 439 9.78 -4.63 -10.54
CA LEU A 439 10.02 -3.18 -10.58
C LEU A 439 11.12 -2.80 -11.58
N HIS A 440 11.16 -3.53 -12.70
CA HIS A 440 12.13 -3.33 -13.77
C HIS A 440 11.44 -3.36 -15.14
N ASP A 441 11.87 -2.47 -16.01
CA ASP A 441 11.43 -2.42 -17.40
C ASP A 441 12.45 -3.13 -18.28
N PHE A 442 12.11 -4.34 -18.75
CA PHE A 442 13.00 -5.18 -19.56
C PHE A 442 13.16 -4.68 -21.00
N GLU A 443 12.26 -3.84 -21.50
CA GLU A 443 12.36 -3.26 -22.84
C GLU A 443 13.39 -2.14 -22.84
N SER A 444 13.28 -1.19 -21.91
CA SER A 444 14.21 -0.07 -21.78
C SER A 444 15.47 -0.40 -20.98
N GLY A 445 15.48 -1.49 -20.22
CA GLY A 445 16.61 -1.95 -19.40
C GLY A 445 16.86 -1.14 -18.12
N PHE A 446 15.89 -0.32 -17.68
CA PHE A 446 16.02 0.54 -16.51
C PHE A 446 15.21 0.02 -15.31
N SER A 447 15.71 0.29 -14.09
CA SER A 447 14.92 0.14 -12.88
C SER A 447 13.82 1.21 -12.85
N LEU A 448 12.60 0.83 -12.51
CA LEU A 448 11.48 1.77 -12.39
C LEU A 448 11.68 2.76 -11.24
N ALA A 449 12.48 2.39 -10.23
CA ALA A 449 12.85 3.26 -9.13
C ALA A 449 13.67 4.48 -9.59
N ASP A 450 14.44 4.36 -10.67
CA ASP A 450 15.29 5.45 -11.19
C ASP A 450 14.45 6.53 -11.88
N LYS A 451 13.25 6.19 -12.34
CA LYS A 451 12.30 7.13 -12.98
C LYS A 451 11.51 7.95 -11.98
N PHE A 452 11.59 7.62 -10.68
CA PHE A 452 10.80 8.28 -9.64
C PHE A 452 11.68 9.12 -8.71
N ASP A 453 11.35 10.41 -8.56
CA ASP A 453 11.99 11.27 -7.57
C ASP A 453 11.25 11.18 -6.23
N PHE A 454 11.80 10.39 -5.31
CA PHE A 454 11.24 10.20 -3.98
C PHE A 454 11.22 11.46 -3.09
N ASN A 455 11.96 12.53 -3.46
CA ASN A 455 11.95 13.79 -2.71
C ASN A 455 10.80 14.70 -3.13
N THR A 456 10.48 14.73 -4.41
CA THR A 456 9.38 15.54 -4.97
C THR A 456 8.07 14.76 -5.07
N GLY A 457 8.13 13.43 -5.03
CA GLY A 457 6.96 12.58 -5.22
C GLY A 457 6.43 12.61 -6.66
N ILE A 458 7.28 12.91 -7.64
CA ILE A 458 6.90 13.04 -9.05
C ILE A 458 7.67 12.01 -9.90
N TYR A 459 6.98 11.45 -10.89
CA TYR A 459 7.60 10.64 -11.94
C TYR A 459 8.41 11.56 -12.86
N ARG A 460 9.67 11.23 -13.17
CA ARG A 460 10.54 11.97 -14.09
C ARG A 460 10.26 11.60 -15.54
#